data_2fbf830ad29c9b0f14f878df92f6ae19
#
_entry.id   2fbf830ad29c9b0f14f878df92f6ae19
#
_cell.length_a   1.000
_cell.length_b   1.000
_cell.length_c   1.000
_cell.angle_alpha   90.00
_cell.angle_beta   90.00
_cell.angle_gamma   90.00
#
_symmetry.space_group_name_H-M   'P 1'
#
loop_
_entity.id
_entity.type
_entity.pdbx_description
1 polymer ?
#
loop_
_entity_poly.entity_id
_entity_poly.type
_entity_poly.pdbx_seq_one_letter_code
_entity_poly.pdbx_strand_id
1 'polypeptide(L)'
;MFGEVADEYNDVRAGYAPELVDTVLESLGRVPRRAIEVGAGTGKATSVFAARFAPIVCLEPDVQMAEVLRRDAPPGVEVVVSRFEDYSPAAGGVDLVFCAQAWHWVDGQRRCRLAYDALAPGGVLALLAHQYGFADPRMAAAVHGEAYPRYAPEMLDDPADTPPSRPDEHWFAVELAASGLFAGVRAVEFRRVLRYPTARYLALLRTFSNHRLLPPERRAALHDGIAAVVNARGGVVEIDLATVLAIGRRSD
;
A
#
# COMPACT_ATOMS: atom_id res chain seq x y z
N MET A 1 10.03 5.07 12.33
CA MET A 1 10.74 4.28 11.28
C MET A 1 10.44 4.80 9.87
N PHE A 2 9.18 4.97 9.45
CA PHE A 2 8.86 5.52 8.11
C PHE A 2 8.89 7.04 8.07
N GLY A 3 8.56 7.73 9.15
CA GLY A 3 8.56 9.17 9.24
C GLY A 3 9.91 9.85 8.94
N GLU A 4 11.03 9.20 9.28
CA GLU A 4 12.39 9.72 8.97
C GLU A 4 12.65 9.94 7.47
N VAL A 5 11.86 9.32 6.60
CA VAL A 5 11.95 9.41 5.14
C VAL A 5 10.60 9.77 4.50
N ALA A 6 9.72 10.43 5.26
CA ALA A 6 8.35 10.70 4.83
C ALA A 6 8.28 11.48 3.51
N ASP A 7 9.10 12.51 3.32
CA ASP A 7 9.15 13.28 2.09
C ASP A 7 9.71 12.45 0.92
N GLU A 8 10.81 11.69 1.12
CA GLU A 8 11.35 10.78 0.09
C GLU A 8 10.33 9.67 -0.25
N TYR A 9 9.68 9.11 0.78
CA TYR A 9 8.60 8.13 0.60
C TYR A 9 7.46 8.72 -0.26
N ASN A 10 7.03 9.93 0.06
CA ASN A 10 5.97 10.62 -0.69
C ASN A 10 6.38 10.91 -2.13
N ASP A 11 7.64 11.21 -2.41
CA ASP A 11 8.10 11.47 -3.78
C ASP A 11 8.19 10.19 -4.63
N VAL A 12 8.76 9.10 -4.10
CA VAL A 12 9.15 7.94 -4.93
C VAL A 12 8.12 6.82 -5.00
N ARG A 13 7.29 6.65 -3.95
CA ARG A 13 6.24 5.62 -3.95
C ARG A 13 5.15 5.95 -4.96
N ALA A 14 4.72 4.93 -5.69
CA ALA A 14 3.63 5.06 -6.63
C ALA A 14 2.32 5.47 -5.94
N GLY A 15 1.56 6.36 -6.57
CA GLY A 15 0.17 6.60 -6.20
C GLY A 15 -0.77 5.52 -6.77
N TYR A 16 -2.06 5.67 -6.56
CA TYR A 16 -3.09 4.72 -7.01
C TYR A 16 -3.78 5.19 -8.28
N ALA A 17 -4.25 4.24 -9.09
CA ALA A 17 -5.02 4.53 -10.30
C ALA A 17 -6.44 5.00 -9.93
N PRO A 18 -6.98 6.06 -10.57
CA PRO A 18 -8.34 6.55 -10.28
C PRO A 18 -9.44 5.49 -10.47
N GLU A 19 -9.29 4.60 -11.43
CA GLU A 19 -10.23 3.53 -11.78
C GLU A 19 -10.45 2.56 -10.60
N LEU A 20 -9.49 2.48 -9.71
CA LEU A 20 -9.58 1.69 -8.49
C LEU A 20 -10.67 2.25 -7.56
N VAL A 21 -10.75 3.58 -7.44
CA VAL A 21 -11.80 4.23 -6.64
C VAL A 21 -13.17 4.00 -7.26
N ASP A 22 -13.28 4.06 -8.59
CA ASP A 22 -14.53 3.77 -9.30
C ASP A 22 -15.03 2.35 -8.98
N THR A 23 -14.12 1.35 -8.96
CA THR A 23 -14.45 -0.04 -8.58
C THR A 23 -14.97 -0.15 -7.13
N VAL A 24 -14.40 0.63 -6.20
CA VAL A 24 -14.87 0.69 -4.80
C VAL A 24 -16.27 1.32 -4.73
N LEU A 25 -16.49 2.44 -5.44
CA LEU A 25 -17.78 3.13 -5.47
C LEU A 25 -18.89 2.27 -6.11
N GLU A 26 -18.58 1.56 -7.18
CA GLU A 26 -19.48 0.57 -7.79
C GLU A 26 -19.88 -0.52 -6.79
N SER A 27 -18.90 -1.03 -6.02
CA SER A 27 -19.17 -2.03 -5.00
C SER A 27 -20.01 -1.49 -3.86
N LEU A 28 -19.87 -0.21 -3.48
CA LEU A 28 -20.72 0.44 -2.50
C LEU A 28 -22.11 0.75 -3.05
N GLY A 29 -22.22 1.01 -4.36
CA GLY A 29 -23.48 1.36 -5.04
C GLY A 29 -23.92 2.81 -4.80
N ARG A 30 -23.08 3.64 -4.16
CA ARG A 30 -23.32 5.06 -3.88
C ARG A 30 -22.02 5.78 -3.56
N VAL A 31 -22.06 7.10 -3.59
CA VAL A 31 -20.96 7.92 -3.00
C VAL A 31 -21.04 7.80 -1.47
N PRO A 32 -19.93 7.48 -0.80
CA PRO A 32 -19.91 7.39 0.66
C PRO A 32 -20.14 8.76 1.31
N ARG A 33 -20.95 8.81 2.35
CA ARG A 33 -21.18 10.02 3.15
C ARG A 33 -20.06 10.25 4.17
N ARG A 34 -19.40 9.18 4.59
CA ARG A 34 -18.25 9.19 5.50
C ARG A 34 -17.35 8.01 5.19
N ALA A 35 -16.05 8.23 5.24
CA ALA A 35 -15.06 7.18 5.08
C ALA A 35 -13.95 7.29 6.13
N ILE A 36 -13.29 6.16 6.41
CA ILE A 36 -12.07 6.07 7.21
C ILE A 36 -10.98 5.45 6.34
N GLU A 37 -9.81 6.09 6.31
CA GLU A 37 -8.58 5.50 5.82
C GLU A 37 -7.73 5.02 6.99
N VAL A 38 -7.32 3.76 6.97
CA VAL A 38 -6.50 3.13 8.01
C VAL A 38 -5.05 3.10 7.56
N GLY A 39 -4.15 3.73 8.33
CA GLY A 39 -2.73 3.83 8.02
C GLY A 39 -2.49 4.69 6.77
N ALA A 40 -2.97 5.93 6.79
CA ALA A 40 -2.98 6.81 5.63
C ALA A 40 -1.58 7.20 5.13
N GLY A 41 -0.55 7.08 5.98
CA GLY A 41 0.82 7.45 5.63
C GLY A 41 0.91 8.92 5.23
N THR A 42 1.55 9.16 4.09
CA THR A 42 1.67 10.50 3.49
C THR A 42 0.50 10.89 2.57
N GLY A 43 -0.58 10.08 2.52
CA GLY A 43 -1.80 10.40 1.77
C GLY A 43 -1.83 9.94 0.31
N LYS A 44 -1.05 8.94 -0.08
CA LYS A 44 -1.03 8.44 -1.46
C LYS A 44 -2.39 7.90 -1.92
N ALA A 45 -3.12 7.18 -1.09
CA ALA A 45 -4.47 6.75 -1.40
C ALA A 45 -5.48 7.85 -1.06
N THR A 46 -5.30 8.58 0.05
CA THR A 46 -6.15 9.72 0.42
C THR A 46 -6.42 10.64 -0.77
N SER A 47 -5.37 11.06 -1.50
CA SER A 47 -5.49 12.03 -2.60
C SER A 47 -6.39 11.52 -3.72
N VAL A 48 -6.34 10.24 -4.06
CA VAL A 48 -7.13 9.64 -5.15
C VAL A 48 -8.59 9.45 -4.72
N PHE A 49 -8.81 9.03 -3.46
CA PHE A 49 -10.15 8.88 -2.91
C PHE A 49 -10.82 10.24 -2.68
N ALA A 50 -10.09 11.23 -2.13
CA ALA A 50 -10.61 12.58 -1.89
C ALA A 50 -10.94 13.35 -3.17
N ALA A 51 -10.35 12.98 -4.30
CA ALA A 51 -10.75 13.51 -5.62
C ALA A 51 -12.15 13.06 -6.05
N ARG A 52 -12.74 12.05 -5.41
CA ARG A 52 -14.07 11.49 -5.75
C ARG A 52 -15.13 11.79 -4.69
N PHE A 53 -14.75 11.90 -3.42
CA PHE A 53 -15.69 12.19 -2.32
C PHE A 53 -14.99 12.70 -1.07
N ALA A 54 -15.74 13.34 -0.20
CA ALA A 54 -15.38 13.74 1.15
C ALA A 54 -16.66 13.72 2.02
N PRO A 55 -16.57 13.64 3.35
CA PRO A 55 -15.36 13.68 4.18
C PRO A 55 -14.66 12.32 4.33
N ILE A 56 -13.34 12.37 4.57
CA ILE A 56 -12.50 11.22 4.89
C ILE A 56 -11.75 11.50 6.20
N VAL A 57 -11.81 10.57 7.15
CA VAL A 57 -10.96 10.57 8.36
C VAL A 57 -9.77 9.66 8.09
N CYS A 58 -8.58 10.22 8.09
CA CYS A 58 -7.32 9.51 7.90
C CYS A 58 -6.66 9.21 9.24
N LEU A 59 -6.49 7.93 9.56
CA LEU A 59 -5.81 7.47 10.77
C LEU A 59 -4.36 7.15 10.41
N GLU A 60 -3.41 7.84 11.06
CA GLU A 60 -1.98 7.59 10.86
C GLU A 60 -1.25 7.71 12.19
N PRO A 61 -0.65 6.60 12.71
CA PRO A 61 0.04 6.62 14.00
C PRO A 61 1.40 7.32 13.98
N ASP A 62 2.08 7.40 12.82
CA ASP A 62 3.36 8.08 12.71
C ASP A 62 3.14 9.59 12.54
N VAL A 63 3.60 10.36 13.53
CA VAL A 63 3.41 11.82 13.58
C VAL A 63 4.02 12.52 12.37
N GLN A 64 5.21 12.09 11.92
CA GLN A 64 5.91 12.73 10.80
C GLN A 64 5.19 12.47 9.47
N MET A 65 4.66 11.26 9.26
CA MET A 65 3.81 10.97 8.11
C MET A 65 2.50 11.74 8.15
N ALA A 66 1.87 11.81 9.32
CA ALA A 66 0.64 12.58 9.51
C ALA A 66 0.85 14.09 9.25
N GLU A 67 2.01 14.64 9.56
CA GLU A 67 2.37 16.03 9.25
C GLU A 67 2.49 16.28 7.74
N VAL A 68 3.14 15.36 7.01
CA VAL A 68 3.20 15.42 5.54
C VAL A 68 1.79 15.36 4.96
N LEU A 69 0.97 14.42 5.44
CA LEU A 69 -0.42 14.30 4.99
C LEU A 69 -1.22 15.58 5.27
N ARG A 70 -1.13 16.18 6.48
CA ARG A 70 -1.84 17.42 6.82
C ARG A 70 -1.45 18.59 5.93
N ARG A 71 -0.15 18.71 5.59
CA ARG A 71 0.36 19.76 4.70
C ARG A 71 -0.27 19.68 3.32
N ASP A 72 -0.45 18.46 2.81
CA ASP A 72 -0.85 18.21 1.42
C ASP A 72 -2.32 17.74 1.29
N ALA A 73 -3.06 17.64 2.42
CA ALA A 73 -4.41 17.11 2.47
C ALA A 73 -5.42 17.93 1.66
N PRO A 74 -6.23 17.29 0.81
CA PRO A 74 -7.33 17.98 0.13
C PRO A 74 -8.42 18.44 1.11
N PRO A 75 -9.28 19.41 0.71
CA PRO A 75 -10.43 19.82 1.49
C PRO A 75 -11.34 18.65 1.88
N GLY A 76 -11.80 18.61 3.12
CA GLY A 76 -12.68 17.56 3.64
C GLY A 76 -11.94 16.31 4.14
N VAL A 77 -10.62 16.34 4.20
CA VAL A 77 -9.79 15.32 4.84
C VAL A 77 -9.43 15.77 6.26
N GLU A 78 -9.75 14.92 7.23
CA GLU A 78 -9.35 15.07 8.64
C GLU A 78 -8.22 14.08 8.95
N VAL A 79 -7.11 14.54 9.54
CA VAL A 79 -5.97 13.69 9.89
C VAL A 79 -5.89 13.51 11.40
N VAL A 80 -6.09 12.29 11.86
CA VAL A 80 -6.05 11.90 13.27
C VAL A 80 -4.80 11.05 13.51
N VAL A 81 -3.95 11.48 14.47
CA VAL A 81 -2.80 10.68 14.90
C VAL A 81 -3.30 9.60 15.83
N SER A 82 -3.56 8.42 15.30
CA SER A 82 -4.11 7.28 16.06
C SER A 82 -3.83 5.98 15.33
N ARG A 83 -3.72 4.90 16.10
CA ARG A 83 -3.85 3.55 15.57
C ARG A 83 -5.33 3.26 15.30
N PHE A 84 -5.61 2.32 14.41
CA PHE A 84 -6.99 1.91 14.14
C PHE A 84 -7.65 1.28 15.37
N GLU A 85 -6.88 0.52 16.15
CA GLU A 85 -7.30 -0.16 17.38
C GLU A 85 -7.76 0.79 18.48
N ASP A 86 -7.28 2.03 18.45
CA ASP A 86 -7.51 3.06 19.48
C ASP A 86 -8.54 4.11 19.04
N TYR A 87 -9.04 3.99 17.80
CA TYR A 87 -10.02 4.92 17.24
C TYR A 87 -11.45 4.40 17.38
N SER A 88 -12.35 5.27 17.81
CA SER A 88 -13.78 4.97 17.90
C SER A 88 -14.55 5.81 16.88
N PRO A 89 -15.13 5.18 15.84
CA PRO A 89 -15.94 5.88 14.85
C PRO A 89 -17.18 6.54 15.47
N ALA A 90 -17.67 7.59 14.85
CA ALA A 90 -18.94 8.21 15.26
C ALA A 90 -20.11 7.20 15.17
N ALA A 91 -21.12 7.41 16.01
CA ALA A 91 -22.31 6.57 16.05
C ALA A 91 -22.95 6.39 14.65
N GLY A 92 -23.40 5.18 14.36
CA GLY A 92 -23.96 4.80 13.07
C GLY A 92 -22.95 4.33 12.03
N GLY A 93 -21.66 4.35 12.34
CA GLY A 93 -20.60 3.84 11.48
C GLY A 93 -20.31 4.70 10.24
N VAL A 94 -19.41 4.21 9.38
CA VAL A 94 -19.04 4.84 8.11
C VAL A 94 -19.46 3.96 6.92
N ASP A 95 -19.64 4.57 5.74
CA ASP A 95 -20.02 3.83 4.53
C ASP A 95 -18.82 3.06 3.94
N LEU A 96 -17.60 3.55 4.15
CA LEU A 96 -16.37 2.97 3.61
C LEU A 96 -15.26 2.98 4.65
N VAL A 97 -14.60 1.84 4.84
CA VAL A 97 -13.27 1.73 5.45
C VAL A 97 -12.32 1.28 4.36
N PHE A 98 -11.21 1.98 4.17
CA PHE A 98 -10.18 1.53 3.25
C PHE A 98 -8.80 1.59 3.89
N CYS A 99 -7.91 0.70 3.43
CA CYS A 99 -6.54 0.62 3.91
C CYS A 99 -5.60 0.31 2.73
N ALA A 100 -4.60 1.14 2.56
CA ALA A 100 -3.65 1.03 1.48
C ALA A 100 -2.23 0.78 2.02
N GLN A 101 -1.67 -0.41 1.77
CA GLN A 101 -0.33 -0.84 2.20
C GLN A 101 -0.10 -0.91 3.72
N ALA A 102 -1.13 -0.76 4.55
CA ALA A 102 -0.97 -0.70 6.00
C ALA A 102 -1.68 -1.82 6.78
N TRP A 103 -2.49 -2.66 6.12
CA TRP A 103 -3.31 -3.67 6.79
C TRP A 103 -2.54 -4.67 7.63
N HIS A 104 -1.30 -4.99 7.26
CA HIS A 104 -0.42 -5.88 8.00
C HIS A 104 0.13 -5.29 9.31
N TRP A 105 -0.01 -3.98 9.54
CA TRP A 105 0.37 -3.32 10.80
C TRP A 105 -0.74 -3.32 11.84
N VAL A 106 -1.99 -3.55 11.43
CA VAL A 106 -3.14 -3.66 12.34
C VAL A 106 -3.16 -5.07 12.95
N ASP A 107 -3.52 -5.16 14.23
CA ASP A 107 -3.60 -6.44 14.96
C ASP A 107 -4.40 -7.48 14.17
N GLY A 108 -3.72 -8.54 13.72
CA GLY A 108 -4.29 -9.57 12.83
C GLY A 108 -5.49 -10.32 13.41
N GLN A 109 -5.60 -10.41 14.74
CA GLN A 109 -6.74 -11.06 15.39
C GLN A 109 -7.96 -10.17 15.47
N ARG A 110 -7.79 -8.86 15.37
CA ARG A 110 -8.84 -7.85 15.61
C ARG A 110 -9.25 -7.08 14.37
N ARG A 111 -8.36 -6.90 13.38
CA ARG A 111 -8.53 -5.95 12.26
C ARG A 111 -9.82 -6.13 11.46
N CYS A 112 -10.19 -7.36 11.10
CA CYS A 112 -11.45 -7.62 10.40
C CYS A 112 -12.66 -7.25 11.26
N ARG A 113 -12.63 -7.55 12.55
CA ARG A 113 -13.70 -7.20 13.48
C ARG A 113 -13.79 -5.69 13.70
N LEU A 114 -12.66 -5.01 13.86
CA LEU A 114 -12.61 -3.55 13.99
C LEU A 114 -13.20 -2.86 12.75
N ALA A 115 -12.87 -3.33 11.56
CA ALA A 115 -13.43 -2.79 10.33
C ALA A 115 -14.94 -3.05 10.21
N TYR A 116 -15.38 -4.25 10.58
CA TYR A 116 -16.80 -4.59 10.62
C TYR A 116 -17.58 -3.67 11.56
N ASP A 117 -17.06 -3.45 12.78
CA ASP A 117 -17.73 -2.60 13.79
C ASP A 117 -17.70 -1.12 13.41
N ALA A 118 -16.68 -0.66 12.67
CA ALA A 118 -16.59 0.70 12.16
C ALA A 118 -17.56 1.00 11.02
N LEU A 119 -17.93 -0.01 10.23
CA LEU A 119 -18.80 0.15 9.07
C LEU A 119 -20.27 0.24 9.47
N ALA A 120 -21.03 1.08 8.79
CA ALA A 120 -22.50 1.06 8.81
C ALA A 120 -23.03 -0.21 8.10
N PRO A 121 -24.30 -0.63 8.35
CA PRO A 121 -24.92 -1.71 7.58
C PRO A 121 -24.81 -1.47 6.08
N GLY A 122 -24.38 -2.49 5.33
CA GLY A 122 -24.11 -2.41 3.90
C GLY A 122 -22.89 -1.58 3.49
N GLY A 123 -22.10 -1.14 4.45
CA GLY A 123 -20.81 -0.49 4.21
C GLY A 123 -19.75 -1.44 3.63
N VAL A 124 -18.66 -0.91 3.11
CA VAL A 124 -17.64 -1.65 2.37
C VAL A 124 -16.28 -1.50 3.04
N LEU A 125 -15.54 -2.60 3.14
CA LEU A 125 -14.10 -2.63 3.40
C LEU A 125 -13.35 -2.79 2.09
N ALA A 126 -12.38 -1.91 1.81
CA ALA A 126 -11.50 -1.97 0.65
C ALA A 126 -10.03 -2.03 1.08
N LEU A 127 -9.33 -3.10 0.72
CA LEU A 127 -7.92 -3.32 1.06
C LEU A 127 -7.07 -3.28 -0.20
N LEU A 128 -5.99 -2.50 -0.16
CA LEU A 128 -5.13 -2.24 -1.31
C LEU A 128 -3.68 -2.57 -1.00
N ALA A 129 -3.01 -3.24 -1.93
CA ALA A 129 -1.57 -3.42 -1.89
C ALA A 129 -0.93 -3.27 -3.27
N HIS A 130 0.22 -2.61 -3.30
CA HIS A 130 1.13 -2.61 -4.45
C HIS A 130 2.10 -3.77 -4.37
N GLN A 131 2.31 -4.41 -5.49
CA GLN A 131 3.37 -5.36 -5.74
C GLN A 131 4.28 -4.78 -6.83
N TYR A 132 5.58 -4.70 -6.53
CA TYR A 132 6.57 -4.12 -7.41
C TYR A 132 7.37 -5.26 -8.06
N GLY A 133 7.15 -5.50 -9.35
CA GLY A 133 7.91 -6.45 -10.15
C GLY A 133 8.74 -5.73 -11.21
N PHE A 134 9.67 -6.45 -11.84
CA PHE A 134 10.34 -5.95 -13.05
C PHE A 134 9.48 -6.26 -14.27
N ALA A 135 9.27 -5.27 -15.14
CA ALA A 135 8.61 -5.49 -16.43
C ALA A 135 9.52 -6.23 -17.42
N ASP A 136 10.85 -6.03 -17.32
CA ASP A 136 11.83 -6.78 -18.11
C ASP A 136 12.46 -7.92 -17.29
N PRO A 137 12.21 -9.20 -17.65
CA PRO A 137 12.81 -10.35 -16.96
C PRO A 137 14.35 -10.38 -17.03
N ARG A 138 14.95 -9.77 -18.06
CA ARG A 138 16.41 -9.70 -18.20
C ARG A 138 17.01 -8.74 -17.16
N MET A 139 16.33 -7.61 -16.92
CA MET A 139 16.72 -6.69 -15.86
C MET A 139 16.56 -7.34 -14.47
N ALA A 140 15.45 -8.05 -14.24
CA ALA A 140 15.24 -8.83 -13.02
C ALA A 140 16.37 -9.83 -12.78
N ALA A 141 16.66 -10.67 -13.78
CA ALA A 141 17.72 -11.68 -13.71
C ALA A 141 19.09 -11.06 -13.43
N ALA A 142 19.39 -9.90 -14.03
CA ALA A 142 20.65 -9.21 -13.80
C ALA A 142 20.76 -8.63 -12.40
N VAL A 143 19.75 -7.93 -11.91
CA VAL A 143 19.76 -7.33 -10.57
C VAL A 143 19.81 -8.43 -9.51
N HIS A 144 18.97 -9.46 -9.61
CA HIS A 144 18.91 -10.56 -8.65
C HIS A 144 20.13 -11.49 -8.75
N GLY A 145 20.71 -11.68 -9.95
CA GLY A 145 21.84 -12.58 -10.14
C GLY A 145 23.21 -11.93 -9.90
N GLU A 146 23.36 -10.63 -10.02
CA GLU A 146 24.66 -9.96 -9.93
C GLU A 146 24.85 -9.16 -8.62
N ALA A 147 23.79 -8.46 -8.14
CA ALA A 147 23.89 -7.60 -6.96
C ALA A 147 23.51 -8.31 -5.67
N TYR A 148 22.33 -8.91 -5.58
CA TYR A 148 21.83 -9.52 -4.34
C TYR A 148 22.71 -10.67 -3.83
N PRO A 149 23.18 -11.65 -4.65
CA PRO A 149 24.00 -12.74 -4.14
C PRO A 149 25.32 -12.27 -3.50
N ARG A 150 25.80 -11.13 -3.95
CA ARG A 150 27.06 -10.55 -3.48
C ARG A 150 26.92 -9.76 -2.18
N TYR A 151 25.82 -9.03 -1.99
CA TYR A 151 25.68 -8.05 -0.92
C TYR A 151 24.57 -8.36 0.08
N ALA A 152 23.54 -9.09 -0.32
CA ALA A 152 22.37 -9.44 0.51
C ALA A 152 21.72 -10.76 0.06
N PRO A 153 22.46 -11.89 0.07
CA PRO A 153 21.95 -13.19 -0.42
C PRO A 153 20.70 -13.65 0.33
N GLU A 154 20.55 -13.30 1.61
CA GLU A 154 19.38 -13.62 2.44
C GLU A 154 18.08 -13.00 1.94
N MET A 155 18.14 -11.99 1.09
CA MET A 155 16.95 -11.34 0.52
C MET A 155 16.41 -12.05 -0.73
N LEU A 156 17.13 -13.04 -1.25
CA LEU A 156 16.70 -13.79 -2.46
C LEU A 156 15.70 -14.91 -2.15
N ASP A 157 15.71 -15.40 -0.91
CA ASP A 157 14.93 -16.55 -0.49
C ASP A 157 13.69 -16.18 0.33
N ASP A 158 13.26 -14.91 0.33
CA ASP A 158 12.08 -14.49 1.07
C ASP A 158 10.80 -14.92 0.34
N PRO A 159 10.06 -15.92 0.87
CA PRO A 159 8.82 -16.38 0.26
C PRO A 159 7.75 -15.26 0.15
N ALA A 160 7.87 -14.22 0.98
CA ALA A 160 6.95 -13.08 0.95
C ALA A 160 7.11 -12.21 -0.31
N ASP A 161 8.25 -12.32 -1.01
CA ASP A 161 8.52 -11.59 -2.24
C ASP A 161 7.92 -12.26 -3.50
N THR A 162 7.35 -13.47 -3.36
CA THR A 162 6.67 -14.12 -4.48
C THR A 162 5.21 -13.65 -4.54
N PRO A 163 4.84 -12.83 -5.53
CA PRO A 163 3.45 -12.38 -5.64
C PRO A 163 2.53 -13.57 -5.92
N PRO A 164 1.31 -13.59 -5.36
CA PRO A 164 0.34 -14.63 -5.68
C PRO A 164 0.00 -14.60 -7.17
N SER A 165 -0.30 -15.76 -7.72
CA SER A 165 -0.62 -15.91 -9.15
C SER A 165 -1.95 -15.26 -9.53
N ARG A 166 -2.86 -15.09 -8.54
CA ARG A 166 -4.19 -14.53 -8.72
C ARG A 166 -4.50 -13.50 -7.62
N PRO A 167 -5.29 -12.45 -7.93
CA PRO A 167 -5.62 -11.41 -6.95
C PRO A 167 -6.37 -11.92 -5.71
N ASP A 168 -7.23 -12.94 -5.87
CA ASP A 168 -8.00 -13.56 -4.80
C ASP A 168 -7.14 -14.46 -3.86
N GLU A 169 -5.94 -14.81 -4.28
CA GLU A 169 -4.95 -15.52 -3.47
C GLU A 169 -4.11 -14.58 -2.59
N HIS A 170 -4.24 -13.27 -2.78
CA HIS A 170 -3.54 -12.31 -1.93
C HIS A 170 -3.99 -12.47 -0.46
N TRP A 171 -3.04 -12.50 0.46
CA TRP A 171 -3.27 -12.87 1.85
C TRP A 171 -4.43 -12.12 2.52
N PHE A 172 -4.60 -10.81 2.25
CA PHE A 172 -5.70 -10.04 2.84
C PHE A 172 -7.05 -10.35 2.17
N ALA A 173 -7.08 -10.75 0.91
CA ALA A 173 -8.31 -11.20 0.26
C ALA A 173 -8.78 -12.54 0.84
N VAL A 174 -7.82 -13.46 1.04
CA VAL A 174 -8.07 -14.75 1.72
C VAL A 174 -8.56 -14.53 3.14
N GLU A 175 -7.89 -13.66 3.91
CA GLU A 175 -8.28 -13.33 5.27
C GLU A 175 -9.69 -12.72 5.33
N LEU A 176 -9.98 -11.77 4.45
CA LEU A 176 -11.29 -11.11 4.39
C LEU A 176 -12.40 -12.13 4.13
N ALA A 177 -12.19 -13.04 3.17
CA ALA A 177 -13.13 -14.13 2.87
C ALA A 177 -13.29 -15.10 4.05
N ALA A 178 -12.18 -15.48 4.69
CA ALA A 178 -12.17 -16.43 5.82
C ALA A 178 -12.78 -15.85 7.09
N SER A 179 -12.83 -14.53 7.24
CA SER A 179 -13.37 -13.87 8.44
C SER A 179 -14.86 -14.15 8.70
N GLY A 180 -15.62 -14.46 7.65
CA GLY A 180 -17.07 -14.65 7.72
C GLY A 180 -17.88 -13.37 8.00
N LEU A 181 -17.21 -12.23 8.13
CA LEU A 181 -17.83 -10.95 8.50
C LEU A 181 -18.29 -10.15 7.28
N PHE A 182 -17.80 -10.49 6.10
CA PHE A 182 -18.03 -9.74 4.87
C PHE A 182 -18.62 -10.64 3.78
N ALA A 183 -19.67 -10.16 3.13
CA ALA A 183 -20.30 -10.81 1.99
C ALA A 183 -19.71 -10.30 0.67
N GLY A 184 -19.79 -11.13 -0.38
CA GLY A 184 -19.40 -10.75 -1.73
C GLY A 184 -17.93 -10.38 -1.87
N VAL A 185 -17.05 -11.04 -1.09
CA VAL A 185 -15.60 -10.77 -1.16
C VAL A 185 -15.11 -11.08 -2.57
N ARG A 186 -14.43 -10.09 -3.15
CA ARG A 186 -13.77 -10.22 -4.47
C ARG A 186 -12.46 -9.46 -4.49
N ALA A 187 -11.54 -9.88 -5.33
CA ALA A 187 -10.30 -9.15 -5.58
C ALA A 187 -10.12 -8.84 -7.07
N VAL A 188 -9.55 -7.68 -7.34
CA VAL A 188 -9.27 -7.17 -8.70
C VAL A 188 -7.84 -6.67 -8.73
N GLU A 189 -7.16 -6.82 -9.86
CA GLU A 189 -5.81 -6.33 -10.08
C GLU A 189 -5.80 -5.23 -11.13
N PHE A 190 -5.04 -4.18 -10.85
CA PHE A 190 -4.74 -3.08 -11.77
C PHE A 190 -3.24 -3.08 -12.06
N ARG A 191 -2.85 -3.15 -13.32
CA ARG A 191 -1.44 -3.14 -13.72
C ARG A 191 -1.07 -1.88 -14.48
N ARG A 192 0.15 -1.39 -14.23
CA ARG A 192 0.77 -0.31 -15.00
C ARG A 192 2.29 -0.43 -14.96
N VAL A 193 2.95 -0.03 -16.04
CA VAL A 193 4.40 0.03 -16.09
C VAL A 193 4.87 1.43 -15.72
N LEU A 194 5.78 1.50 -14.76
CA LEU A 194 6.42 2.73 -14.30
C LEU A 194 7.89 2.72 -14.66
N ARG A 195 8.41 3.86 -15.09
CA ARG A 195 9.83 4.01 -15.47
C ARG A 195 10.58 4.76 -14.37
N TYR A 196 11.61 4.12 -13.82
CA TYR A 196 12.46 4.68 -12.78
C TYR A 196 13.90 4.80 -13.31
N PRO A 197 14.44 6.01 -13.50
CA PRO A 197 15.89 6.21 -13.62
C PRO A 197 16.61 5.63 -12.41
N THR A 198 17.86 5.20 -12.56
CA THR A 198 18.64 4.53 -11.50
C THR A 198 18.52 5.23 -10.15
N ALA A 199 18.73 6.54 -10.08
CA ALA A 199 18.69 7.29 -8.83
C ALA A 199 17.31 7.21 -8.14
N ARG A 200 16.22 7.31 -8.92
CA ARG A 200 14.84 7.21 -8.42
C ARG A 200 14.49 5.78 -8.01
N TYR A 201 15.02 4.78 -8.72
CA TYR A 201 14.85 3.37 -8.34
C TYR A 201 15.54 3.08 -7.00
N LEU A 202 16.76 3.55 -6.80
CA LEU A 202 17.45 3.41 -5.51
C LEU A 202 16.71 4.16 -4.38
N ALA A 203 16.14 5.32 -4.67
CA ALA A 203 15.30 6.04 -3.72
C ALA A 203 14.06 5.22 -3.34
N LEU A 204 13.41 4.56 -4.30
CA LEU A 204 12.31 3.63 -4.04
C LEU A 204 12.75 2.48 -3.13
N LEU A 205 13.89 1.83 -3.41
CA LEU A 205 14.42 0.73 -2.61
C LEU A 205 14.72 1.15 -1.16
N ARG A 206 15.19 2.39 -0.92
CA ARG A 206 15.40 2.92 0.44
C ARG A 206 14.13 3.01 1.26
N THR A 207 12.96 3.02 0.63
CA THR A 207 11.66 3.04 1.33
C THR A 207 11.13 1.65 1.67
N PHE A 208 11.73 0.57 1.16
CA PHE A 208 11.33 -0.79 1.49
C PHE A 208 11.89 -1.23 2.85
N SER A 209 11.06 -1.88 3.67
CA SER A 209 11.42 -2.32 5.02
C SER A 209 12.59 -3.29 5.02
N ASN A 210 12.62 -4.27 4.10
CA ASN A 210 13.68 -5.25 3.97
C ASN A 210 15.05 -4.60 3.68
N HIS A 211 15.11 -3.58 2.79
CA HIS A 211 16.34 -2.81 2.57
C HIS A 211 16.74 -1.98 3.79
N ARG A 212 15.78 -1.43 4.53
CA ARG A 212 16.04 -0.60 5.72
C ARG A 212 16.59 -1.41 6.89
N LEU A 213 16.25 -2.69 6.99
CA LEU A 213 16.75 -3.60 8.01
C LEU A 213 18.22 -4.02 7.80
N LEU A 214 18.75 -3.86 6.58
CA LEU A 214 20.17 -4.12 6.32
C LEU A 214 21.05 -3.13 7.08
N PRO A 215 22.22 -3.60 7.60
CA PRO A 215 23.25 -2.72 8.12
C PRO A 215 23.61 -1.63 7.10
N PRO A 216 23.88 -0.37 7.53
CA PRO A 216 24.07 0.76 6.61
C PRO A 216 25.13 0.52 5.54
N GLU A 217 26.28 -0.08 5.89
CA GLU A 217 27.35 -0.39 4.94
C GLU A 217 26.93 -1.43 3.90
N ARG A 218 26.24 -2.48 4.32
CA ARG A 218 25.75 -3.52 3.40
C ARG A 218 24.67 -2.97 2.48
N ARG A 219 23.77 -2.15 3.01
CA ARG A 219 22.74 -1.48 2.22
C ARG A 219 23.38 -0.56 1.16
N ALA A 220 24.40 0.22 1.52
CA ALA A 220 25.12 1.06 0.58
C ALA A 220 25.77 0.22 -0.53
N ALA A 221 26.52 -0.83 -0.16
CA ALA A 221 27.17 -1.72 -1.11
C ALA A 221 26.16 -2.41 -2.06
N LEU A 222 25.00 -2.86 -1.55
CA LEU A 222 23.91 -3.42 -2.36
C LEU A 222 23.38 -2.38 -3.35
N HIS A 223 23.12 -1.16 -2.90
CA HIS A 223 22.59 -0.10 -3.75
C HIS A 223 23.60 0.30 -4.83
N ASP A 224 24.90 0.39 -4.52
CA ASP A 224 25.95 0.65 -5.49
C ASP A 224 26.04 -0.48 -6.53
N GLY A 225 25.95 -1.73 -6.09
CA GLY A 225 25.90 -2.90 -6.97
C GLY A 225 24.69 -2.88 -7.91
N ILE A 226 23.49 -2.59 -7.38
CA ILE A 226 22.27 -2.43 -8.19
C ILE A 226 22.43 -1.27 -9.19
N ALA A 227 22.98 -0.12 -8.75
CA ALA A 227 23.22 1.01 -9.63
C ALA A 227 24.14 0.65 -10.79
N ALA A 228 25.24 -0.08 -10.53
CA ALA A 228 26.17 -0.53 -11.55
C ALA A 228 25.48 -1.43 -12.59
N VAL A 229 24.67 -2.39 -12.12
CA VAL A 229 23.92 -3.32 -13.00
C VAL A 229 22.91 -2.56 -13.89
N VAL A 230 22.12 -1.65 -13.29
CA VAL A 230 21.10 -0.87 -14.00
C VAL A 230 21.75 0.09 -15.00
N ASN A 231 22.81 0.81 -14.61
CA ASN A 231 23.49 1.77 -15.48
C ASN A 231 24.17 1.09 -16.68
N ALA A 232 24.73 -0.11 -16.49
CA ALA A 232 25.30 -0.89 -17.60
C ALA A 232 24.23 -1.33 -18.62
N ARG A 233 22.93 -1.21 -18.28
CA ARG A 233 21.76 -1.62 -19.09
C ARG A 233 20.85 -0.44 -19.46
N GLY A 234 21.38 0.76 -19.55
CA GLY A 234 20.65 1.95 -20.02
C GLY A 234 20.10 2.87 -18.90
N GLY A 235 20.37 2.57 -17.63
CA GLY A 235 20.10 3.48 -16.51
C GLY A 235 18.63 3.68 -16.16
N VAL A 236 17.74 2.79 -16.61
CA VAL A 236 16.29 2.84 -16.34
C VAL A 236 15.77 1.46 -15.98
N VAL A 237 14.98 1.38 -14.92
CA VAL A 237 14.21 0.19 -14.55
C VAL A 237 12.74 0.42 -14.90
N GLU A 238 12.15 -0.50 -15.64
CA GLU A 238 10.71 -0.57 -15.85
C GLU A 238 10.10 -1.51 -14.81
N ILE A 239 9.25 -0.94 -13.97
CA ILE A 239 8.54 -1.65 -12.89
C ILE A 239 7.15 -2.01 -13.38
N ASP A 240 6.82 -3.29 -13.38
CA ASP A 240 5.44 -3.77 -13.48
C ASP A 240 4.79 -3.63 -12.10
N LEU A 241 4.00 -2.57 -11.94
CA LEU A 241 3.28 -2.30 -10.71
C LEU A 241 1.89 -2.95 -10.78
N ALA A 242 1.71 -4.03 -10.05
CA ALA A 242 0.40 -4.62 -9.80
C ALA A 242 -0.19 -4.02 -8.51
N THR A 243 -1.44 -3.53 -8.59
CA THR A 243 -2.20 -3.09 -7.42
C THR A 243 -3.36 -4.06 -7.22
N VAL A 244 -3.31 -4.83 -6.15
CA VAL A 244 -4.42 -5.70 -5.75
C VAL A 244 -5.38 -4.90 -4.88
N LEU A 245 -6.66 -4.95 -5.21
CA LEU A 245 -7.78 -4.41 -4.45
C LEU A 245 -8.70 -5.55 -4.04
N ALA A 246 -8.82 -5.83 -2.74
CA ALA A 246 -9.86 -6.71 -2.21
C ALA A 246 -10.99 -5.89 -1.59
N ILE A 247 -12.22 -6.31 -1.85
CA ILE A 247 -13.43 -5.62 -1.41
C ILE A 247 -14.35 -6.64 -0.76
N GLY A 248 -14.95 -6.26 0.39
CA GLY A 248 -16.01 -7.01 1.04
C GLY A 248 -17.06 -6.07 1.62
N ARG A 249 -18.33 -6.45 1.50
CA ARG A 249 -19.44 -5.70 2.08
C ARG A 249 -19.74 -6.25 3.49
N ARG A 250 -19.91 -5.36 4.47
CA ARG A 250 -20.38 -5.75 5.81
C ARG A 250 -21.65 -6.59 5.69
N SER A 251 -21.59 -7.82 6.24
CA SER A 251 -22.78 -8.69 6.39
C SER A 251 -23.73 -8.09 7.44
N ASP A 252 -25.03 -8.37 7.28
CA ASP A 252 -26.07 -7.95 8.23
C ASP A 252 -25.94 -8.72 9.58
#